data_5a981f301c5fbfd5a6b6058d6bfb5861
#
_entry.id   5a981f301c5fbfd5a6b6058d6bfb5861
#
_cell.length_a   1.000
_cell.length_b   1.000
_cell.length_c   1.000
_cell.angle_alpha   90.00
_cell.angle_beta   90.00
_cell.angle_gamma   90.00
#
_symmetry.space_group_name_H-M   'P 1'
#
loop_
_entity.id
_entity.type
_entity.pdbx_description
1 polymer ?
#
loop_
_entity_poly.entity_id
_entity_poly.type
_entity_poly.pdbx_seq_one_letter_code
_entity_poly.pdbx_strand_id
1 'polypeptide(L)'
;MTLNTSEPIAVESAPEAEGGPDADKAAPRRLGMSFWAAIGWVALVTVAALLAPWLPIADPDAISGPRLGGPSWDNWFGTDPNGRDMFARTIWGARVSLMVGFVSIVLGFLIGGMVGLVSGYLRGLTDSILSFMVFVMLSFPSLVLFLLIISIVGQGLWVVCMVLSVLVVPSVARLARAITIAFSEREFVAAARLLGATNRRVMV
;
A
#
# COMPACT_ATOMS: atom_id res chain seq x y z
N MET A 1 -6.10 78.18 7.28
CA MET A 1 -5.62 76.90 7.83
C MET A 1 -5.89 75.84 6.77
N THR A 2 -4.96 75.72 5.84
CA THR A 2 -5.08 74.90 4.63
C THR A 2 -4.25 73.64 4.82
N LEU A 3 -4.95 72.51 4.96
CA LEU A 3 -4.31 71.20 5.01
C LEU A 3 -4.00 70.79 3.55
N ASN A 4 -2.74 70.78 3.22
CA ASN A 4 -2.19 70.23 2.01
C ASN A 4 -1.88 68.75 2.26
N THR A 5 -2.67 67.85 1.73
CA THR A 5 -2.46 66.41 1.76
C THR A 5 -2.39 65.86 0.35
N SER A 6 -1.24 65.96 -0.26
CA SER A 6 -0.90 65.29 -1.49
C SER A 6 0.54 64.69 -1.38
N GLU A 7 0.70 63.70 -0.52
CA GLU A 7 1.83 62.78 -0.66
C GLU A 7 1.35 61.56 -1.41
N PRO A 8 1.96 61.22 -2.55
CA PRO A 8 1.68 59.96 -3.21
C PRO A 8 2.27 58.82 -2.40
N ILE A 9 1.43 57.86 -1.99
CA ILE A 9 1.83 56.60 -1.43
C ILE A 9 2.75 55.90 -2.44
N ALA A 10 4.06 55.84 -2.10
CA ALA A 10 5.00 55.00 -2.85
C ALA A 10 4.56 53.56 -2.69
N VAL A 11 4.00 53.02 -3.78
CA VAL A 11 3.81 51.57 -3.90
C VAL A 11 5.20 50.95 -3.96
N GLU A 12 5.67 50.47 -2.81
CA GLU A 12 6.88 49.66 -2.68
C GLU A 12 6.68 48.43 -3.56
N SER A 13 7.34 48.43 -4.72
CA SER A 13 7.35 47.32 -5.64
C SER A 13 7.88 46.09 -4.88
N ALA A 14 6.99 45.11 -4.68
CA ALA A 14 7.38 43.80 -4.19
C ALA A 14 8.56 43.26 -5.02
N PRO A 15 9.60 42.70 -4.41
CA PRO A 15 10.71 42.15 -5.16
C PRO A 15 10.14 41.09 -6.10
N GLU A 16 10.30 41.31 -7.41
CA GLU A 16 10.09 40.27 -8.41
C GLU A 16 10.97 39.08 -8.01
N ALA A 17 10.32 38.01 -7.64
CA ALA A 17 11.00 36.74 -7.47
C ALA A 17 11.57 36.35 -8.85
N GLU A 18 12.84 36.72 -9.07
CA GLU A 18 13.63 36.17 -10.16
C GLU A 18 13.65 34.65 -10.04
N GLY A 19 12.63 34.01 -10.58
CA GLY A 19 12.64 32.60 -10.93
C GLY A 19 13.67 32.38 -12.01
N GLY A 20 14.94 32.26 -11.61
CA GLY A 20 16.02 31.98 -12.54
C GLY A 20 15.70 30.70 -13.35
N PRO A 21 16.14 30.63 -14.63
CA PRO A 21 15.87 29.52 -15.54
C PRO A 21 16.51 28.19 -15.14
N ASP A 22 17.07 28.06 -13.94
CA ASP A 22 17.80 26.87 -13.48
C ASP A 22 16.98 25.94 -12.54
N ALA A 23 15.71 26.27 -12.27
CA ALA A 23 14.87 25.43 -11.42
C ALA A 23 14.41 24.11 -12.07
N ASP A 24 14.57 23.98 -13.39
CA ASP A 24 14.07 22.82 -14.15
C ASP A 24 15.16 21.79 -14.59
N LYS A 25 16.40 21.98 -14.14
CA LYS A 25 17.45 20.97 -14.32
C LYS A 25 17.67 20.18 -13.05
N ALA A 26 16.63 19.47 -12.58
CA ALA A 26 16.83 18.38 -11.63
C ALA A 26 17.71 17.31 -12.31
N ALA A 27 19.04 17.41 -12.08
CA ALA A 27 19.97 16.39 -12.54
C ALA A 27 19.45 15.00 -12.12
N PRO A 28 19.52 13.98 -12.99
CA PRO A 28 19.04 12.66 -12.65
C PRO A 28 19.74 12.21 -11.36
N ARG A 29 18.98 12.11 -10.26
CA ARG A 29 19.48 11.61 -8.99
C ARG A 29 20.03 10.21 -9.26
N ARG A 30 21.34 10.10 -9.33
CA ARG A 30 22.00 8.78 -9.40
C ARG A 30 21.63 8.07 -8.11
N LEU A 31 20.86 7.00 -8.27
CA LEU A 31 20.46 6.15 -7.15
C LEU A 31 21.74 5.67 -6.46
N GLY A 32 21.92 6.03 -5.21
CA GLY A 32 23.12 5.73 -4.45
C GLY A 32 23.33 4.22 -4.27
N MET A 33 24.55 3.81 -3.95
CA MET A 33 24.90 2.40 -3.71
C MET A 33 24.00 1.75 -2.63
N SER A 34 23.56 2.52 -1.64
CA SER A 34 22.60 2.08 -0.62
C SER A 34 21.25 1.65 -1.18
N PHE A 35 20.77 2.30 -2.24
CA PHE A 35 19.53 1.93 -2.92
C PHE A 35 19.65 0.55 -3.60
N TRP A 36 20.74 0.32 -4.32
CA TRP A 36 21.00 -0.97 -4.97
C TRP A 36 21.24 -2.08 -3.96
N ALA A 37 21.91 -1.79 -2.85
CA ALA A 37 22.08 -2.74 -1.75
C ALA A 37 20.74 -3.13 -1.11
N ALA A 38 19.84 -2.17 -0.88
CA ALA A 38 18.50 -2.44 -0.35
C ALA A 38 17.66 -3.30 -1.31
N ILE A 39 17.67 -2.97 -2.61
CA ILE A 39 16.97 -3.80 -3.63
C ILE A 39 17.58 -5.21 -3.65
N GLY A 40 18.90 -5.32 -3.67
CA GLY A 40 19.58 -6.61 -3.67
C GLY A 40 19.22 -7.47 -2.46
N TRP A 41 19.13 -6.86 -1.28
CA TRP A 41 18.71 -7.54 -0.06
C TRP A 41 17.26 -8.04 -0.13
N VAL A 42 16.33 -7.17 -0.54
CA VAL A 42 14.91 -7.56 -0.70
C VAL A 42 14.76 -8.66 -1.76
N ALA A 43 15.46 -8.53 -2.88
CA ALA A 43 15.45 -9.55 -3.93
C ALA A 43 16.00 -10.89 -3.42
N LEU A 44 17.12 -10.87 -2.67
CA LEU A 44 17.71 -12.07 -2.08
C LEU A 44 16.72 -12.81 -1.16
N VAL A 45 16.09 -12.08 -0.23
CA VAL A 45 15.11 -12.66 0.70
C VAL A 45 13.90 -13.20 -0.07
N THR A 46 13.42 -12.47 -1.07
CA THR A 46 12.28 -12.90 -1.89
C THR A 46 12.60 -14.17 -2.68
N VAL A 47 13.77 -14.21 -3.32
CA VAL A 47 14.21 -15.38 -4.09
C VAL A 47 14.41 -16.58 -3.16
N ALA A 48 15.07 -16.40 -2.01
CA ALA A 48 15.25 -17.47 -1.01
C ALA A 48 13.90 -18.02 -0.53
N ALA A 49 12.94 -17.16 -0.25
CA ALA A 49 11.59 -17.54 0.17
C ALA A 49 10.82 -18.29 -0.92
N LEU A 50 10.93 -17.88 -2.19
CA LEU A 50 10.29 -18.54 -3.32
C LEU A 50 10.93 -19.91 -3.61
N LEU A 51 12.26 -20.00 -3.48
CA LEU A 51 13.01 -21.23 -3.73
C LEU A 51 13.01 -22.17 -2.52
N ALA A 52 12.47 -21.78 -1.38
CA ALA A 52 12.45 -22.59 -0.15
C ALA A 52 12.07 -24.07 -0.35
N PRO A 53 11.08 -24.44 -1.21
CA PRO A 53 10.71 -25.84 -1.42
C PRO A 53 11.77 -26.67 -2.18
N TRP A 54 12.66 -26.02 -2.92
CA TRP A 54 13.69 -26.68 -3.72
C TRP A 54 15.08 -26.62 -3.06
N LEU A 55 15.23 -25.80 -2.03
CA LEU A 55 16.46 -25.71 -1.26
C LEU A 55 16.53 -26.89 -0.27
N PRO A 56 17.73 -27.44 -0.03
CA PRO A 56 17.95 -28.48 0.98
C PRO A 56 17.90 -27.88 2.40
N ILE A 57 16.79 -27.26 2.73
CA ILE A 57 16.54 -26.64 4.04
C ILE A 57 15.69 -27.61 4.85
N ALA A 58 16.02 -27.77 6.12
CA ALA A 58 15.28 -28.62 7.04
C ALA A 58 13.77 -28.26 7.08
N ASP A 59 12.94 -29.24 7.41
CA ASP A 59 11.53 -28.98 7.69
C ASP A 59 11.42 -28.00 8.87
N PRO A 60 10.70 -26.87 8.72
CA PRO A 60 10.59 -25.83 9.75
C PRO A 60 9.93 -26.31 11.04
N ASP A 61 9.23 -27.45 11.00
CA ASP A 61 8.56 -28.03 12.16
C ASP A 61 9.30 -29.23 12.76
N ALA A 62 10.34 -29.72 12.10
CA ALA A 62 11.17 -30.82 12.62
C ALA A 62 12.07 -30.35 13.78
N ILE A 63 12.25 -31.23 14.78
CA ILE A 63 13.22 -30.99 15.85
C ILE A 63 14.59 -31.32 15.28
N SER A 64 15.51 -30.34 15.25
CA SER A 64 16.84 -30.46 14.67
C SER A 64 17.99 -30.42 15.70
N GLY A 65 17.68 -30.05 16.95
CA GLY A 65 18.71 -29.87 17.96
C GLY A 65 18.18 -29.68 19.37
N PRO A 66 19.08 -29.39 20.33
CA PRO A 66 18.70 -29.10 21.71
C PRO A 66 17.84 -27.83 21.77
N ARG A 67 16.99 -27.72 22.78
CA ARG A 67 16.18 -26.52 23.01
C ARG A 67 17.09 -25.33 23.31
N LEU A 68 16.80 -24.19 22.64
CA LEU A 68 17.57 -22.96 22.77
C LEU A 68 19.08 -23.18 22.51
N GLY A 69 19.42 -24.08 21.60
CA GLY A 69 20.79 -24.30 21.16
C GLY A 69 21.33 -23.09 20.42
N GLY A 70 22.61 -22.75 20.70
CA GLY A 70 23.30 -21.67 19.99
C GLY A 70 23.54 -21.99 18.50
N PRO A 71 23.98 -21.01 17.72
CA PRO A 71 24.36 -21.21 16.32
C PRO A 71 25.41 -22.30 16.16
N SER A 72 25.20 -23.19 15.18
CA SER A 72 26.07 -24.30 14.84
C SER A 72 26.12 -24.52 13.34
N TRP A 73 26.98 -25.42 12.85
CA TRP A 73 27.04 -25.78 11.44
C TRP A 73 25.74 -26.45 10.94
N ASP A 74 25.01 -27.16 11.80
CA ASP A 74 23.74 -27.79 11.47
C ASP A 74 22.55 -26.85 11.64
N ASN A 75 22.65 -25.86 12.53
CA ASN A 75 21.61 -24.87 12.82
C ASN A 75 22.22 -23.45 12.83
N TRP A 76 22.28 -22.80 11.68
CA TRP A 76 22.99 -21.52 11.50
C TRP A 76 22.51 -20.40 12.43
N PHE A 77 21.21 -20.34 12.71
CA PHE A 77 20.61 -19.37 13.63
C PHE A 77 20.27 -19.97 15.00
N GLY A 78 20.80 -21.19 15.27
CA GLY A 78 20.44 -21.94 16.47
C GLY A 78 19.03 -22.52 16.40
N THR A 79 18.54 -22.97 17.56
CA THR A 79 17.24 -23.62 17.69
C THR A 79 16.29 -22.85 18.61
N ASP A 80 15.00 -22.99 18.35
CA ASP A 80 13.92 -22.39 19.14
C ASP A 80 13.70 -23.12 20.48
N PRO A 81 12.79 -22.68 21.36
CA PRO A 81 12.47 -23.38 22.62
C PRO A 81 11.93 -24.79 22.42
N ASN A 82 11.52 -25.17 21.21
CA ASN A 82 11.06 -26.50 20.86
C ASN A 82 12.15 -27.35 20.19
N GLY A 83 13.36 -26.81 19.98
CA GLY A 83 14.48 -27.50 19.32
C GLY A 83 14.39 -27.49 17.79
N ARG A 84 13.59 -26.58 17.16
CA ARG A 84 13.44 -26.46 15.72
C ARG A 84 14.47 -25.48 15.16
N ASP A 85 14.91 -25.68 13.91
CA ASP A 85 15.88 -24.81 13.25
C ASP A 85 15.30 -23.41 12.96
N MET A 86 15.91 -22.40 13.56
CA MET A 86 15.50 -21.00 13.39
C MET A 86 15.75 -20.48 11.97
N PHE A 87 16.80 -20.96 11.28
CA PHE A 87 17.08 -20.55 9.90
C PHE A 87 16.00 -21.08 8.95
N ALA A 88 15.68 -22.37 9.03
CA ALA A 88 14.61 -22.98 8.25
C ALA A 88 13.28 -22.25 8.49
N ARG A 89 12.93 -21.99 9.73
CA ARG A 89 11.70 -21.26 10.10
C ARG A 89 11.67 -19.83 9.56
N THR A 90 12.81 -19.16 9.52
CA THR A 90 12.89 -17.80 8.95
C THR A 90 12.60 -17.79 7.45
N ILE A 91 13.20 -18.72 6.70
CA ILE A 91 13.00 -18.80 5.24
C ILE A 91 11.55 -19.21 4.90
N TRP A 92 11.03 -20.23 5.55
CA TRP A 92 9.65 -20.66 5.34
C TRP A 92 8.63 -19.62 5.81
N GLY A 93 8.91 -18.94 6.94
CA GLY A 93 8.11 -17.83 7.44
C GLY A 93 8.09 -16.63 6.47
N ALA A 94 9.24 -16.31 5.87
CA ALA A 94 9.32 -15.26 4.85
C ALA A 94 8.43 -15.59 3.63
N ARG A 95 8.41 -16.86 3.17
CA ARG A 95 7.53 -17.31 2.09
C ARG A 95 6.05 -17.12 2.42
N VAL A 96 5.63 -17.54 3.61
CA VAL A 96 4.25 -17.38 4.07
C VAL A 96 3.89 -15.89 4.15
N SER A 97 4.77 -15.05 4.72
CA SER A 97 4.55 -13.62 4.85
C SER A 97 4.43 -12.92 3.50
N LEU A 98 5.29 -13.27 2.54
CA LEU A 98 5.22 -12.72 1.17
C LEU A 98 3.93 -13.15 0.45
N MET A 99 3.53 -14.42 0.58
CA MET A 99 2.29 -14.92 -0.01
C MET A 99 1.07 -14.20 0.57
N VAL A 100 0.98 -14.12 1.90
CA VAL A 100 -0.11 -13.45 2.60
C VAL A 100 -0.16 -11.96 2.20
N GLY A 101 0.98 -11.28 2.24
CA GLY A 101 1.05 -9.86 1.89
C GLY A 101 0.64 -9.62 0.44
N PHE A 102 1.18 -10.38 -0.51
CA PHE A 102 0.88 -10.22 -1.93
C PHE A 102 -0.60 -10.49 -2.24
N VAL A 103 -1.12 -11.63 -1.79
CA VAL A 103 -2.53 -11.99 -2.04
C VAL A 103 -3.47 -10.96 -1.42
N SER A 104 -3.21 -10.56 -0.17
CA SER A 104 -4.07 -9.60 0.53
C SER A 104 -4.07 -8.22 -0.14
N ILE A 105 -2.91 -7.75 -0.58
CA ILE A 105 -2.80 -6.44 -1.25
C ILE A 105 -3.49 -6.50 -2.62
N VAL A 106 -3.25 -7.54 -3.41
CA VAL A 106 -3.86 -7.67 -4.76
C VAL A 106 -5.38 -7.72 -4.65
N LEU A 107 -5.92 -8.59 -3.80
CA LEU A 107 -7.36 -8.69 -3.61
C LEU A 107 -7.96 -7.41 -3.02
N GLY A 108 -7.33 -6.85 -1.99
CA GLY A 108 -7.76 -5.59 -1.38
C GLY A 108 -7.75 -4.42 -2.37
N PHE A 109 -6.72 -4.36 -3.23
CA PHE A 109 -6.60 -3.35 -4.28
C PHE A 109 -7.67 -3.51 -5.36
N LEU A 110 -7.91 -4.71 -5.84
CA LEU A 110 -8.93 -4.98 -6.86
C LEU A 110 -10.33 -4.63 -6.32
N ILE A 111 -10.70 -5.14 -5.15
CA ILE A 111 -12.01 -4.89 -4.57
C ILE A 111 -12.17 -3.42 -4.19
N GLY A 112 -11.21 -2.86 -3.46
CA GLY A 112 -11.23 -1.46 -3.03
C GLY A 112 -11.17 -0.48 -4.20
N GLY A 113 -10.37 -0.77 -5.22
CA GLY A 113 -10.30 -0.01 -6.46
C GLY A 113 -11.65 0.02 -7.19
N MET A 114 -12.30 -1.13 -7.34
CA MET A 114 -13.64 -1.21 -7.94
C MET A 114 -14.69 -0.45 -7.13
N VAL A 115 -14.70 -0.62 -5.81
CA VAL A 115 -15.61 0.11 -4.92
C VAL A 115 -15.40 1.61 -5.03
N GLY A 116 -14.16 2.08 -5.00
CA GLY A 116 -13.81 3.49 -5.13
C GLY A 116 -14.14 4.07 -6.50
N LEU A 117 -13.86 3.33 -7.58
CA LEU A 117 -14.19 3.72 -8.95
C LEU A 117 -15.71 3.88 -9.13
N VAL A 118 -16.48 2.88 -8.71
CA VAL A 118 -17.95 2.88 -8.83
C VAL A 118 -18.55 4.01 -7.99
N SER A 119 -18.11 4.17 -6.74
CA SER A 119 -18.55 5.23 -5.83
C SER A 119 -18.23 6.63 -6.39
N GLY A 120 -17.00 6.86 -6.81
CA GLY A 120 -16.57 8.16 -7.32
C GLY A 120 -17.20 8.56 -8.65
N TYR A 121 -17.54 7.58 -9.50
CA TYR A 121 -18.11 7.85 -10.82
C TYR A 121 -19.63 7.97 -10.82
N LEU A 122 -20.36 7.01 -10.18
CA LEU A 122 -21.83 6.99 -10.23
C LEU A 122 -22.49 8.05 -9.35
N ARG A 123 -21.79 8.54 -8.31
CA ARG A 123 -22.30 9.55 -7.37
C ARG A 123 -23.70 9.22 -6.79
N GLY A 124 -24.29 10.11 -6.02
CA GLY A 124 -25.65 9.96 -5.46
C GLY A 124 -25.76 8.85 -4.42
N LEU A 125 -26.84 8.08 -4.46
CA LEU A 125 -27.14 7.04 -3.47
C LEU A 125 -26.09 5.93 -3.44
N THR A 126 -25.56 5.52 -4.60
CA THR A 126 -24.51 4.50 -4.68
C THR A 126 -23.26 4.95 -3.93
N ASP A 127 -22.84 6.17 -4.15
CA ASP A 127 -21.71 6.76 -3.44
C ASP A 127 -21.97 6.84 -1.93
N SER A 128 -23.16 7.30 -1.53
CA SER A 128 -23.52 7.41 -0.12
C SER A 128 -23.48 6.07 0.60
N ILE A 129 -24.02 5.01 0.01
CA ILE A 129 -24.04 3.66 0.61
C ILE A 129 -22.63 3.08 0.68
N LEU A 130 -21.87 3.12 -0.42
CA LEU A 130 -20.51 2.55 -0.44
C LEU A 130 -19.57 3.32 0.48
N SER A 131 -19.65 4.65 0.49
CA SER A 131 -18.87 5.49 1.41
C SER A 131 -19.24 5.22 2.86
N PHE A 132 -20.54 5.08 3.18
CA PHE A 132 -20.97 4.73 4.52
C PHE A 132 -20.38 3.39 4.99
N MET A 133 -20.43 2.35 4.15
CA MET A 133 -19.80 1.06 4.47
C MET A 133 -18.29 1.18 4.72
N VAL A 134 -17.60 1.94 3.89
CA VAL A 134 -16.17 2.23 4.06
C VAL A 134 -15.90 2.95 5.38
N PHE A 135 -16.71 3.96 5.74
CA PHE A 135 -16.58 4.66 7.01
C PHE A 135 -16.84 3.76 8.22
N VAL A 136 -17.86 2.92 8.16
CA VAL A 136 -18.13 1.94 9.23
C VAL A 136 -16.93 1.02 9.44
N MET A 137 -16.35 0.48 8.38
CA MET A 137 -15.16 -0.37 8.49
C MET A 137 -13.96 0.39 9.10
N LEU A 138 -13.75 1.65 8.72
CA LEU A 138 -12.66 2.48 9.25
C LEU A 138 -12.88 2.94 10.69
N SER A 139 -14.11 2.87 11.22
CA SER A 139 -14.43 3.21 12.60
C SER A 139 -13.92 2.17 13.61
N PHE A 140 -13.66 0.96 13.14
CA PHE A 140 -13.09 -0.09 13.99
C PHE A 140 -11.56 -0.10 13.91
N PRO A 141 -10.86 -0.25 15.05
CA PRO A 141 -9.43 -0.54 15.03
C PRO A 141 -9.17 -1.81 14.23
N SER A 142 -8.30 -1.73 13.22
CA SER A 142 -8.05 -2.83 12.28
C SER A 142 -7.66 -4.13 12.96
N LEU A 143 -6.85 -4.08 14.02
CA LEU A 143 -6.47 -5.27 14.80
C LEU A 143 -7.68 -5.91 15.50
N VAL A 144 -8.60 -5.10 16.04
CA VAL A 144 -9.80 -5.64 16.70
C VAL A 144 -10.70 -6.32 15.68
N LEU A 145 -10.92 -5.67 14.53
CA LEU A 145 -11.69 -6.24 13.44
C LEU A 145 -11.08 -7.53 12.90
N PHE A 146 -9.75 -7.56 12.74
CA PHE A 146 -9.00 -8.75 12.34
C PHE A 146 -9.22 -9.92 13.31
N LEU A 147 -9.01 -9.70 14.61
CA LEU A 147 -9.18 -10.72 15.63
C LEU A 147 -10.63 -11.21 15.73
N LEU A 148 -11.59 -10.29 15.62
CA LEU A 148 -13.01 -10.62 15.62
C LEU A 148 -13.37 -11.56 14.46
N ILE A 149 -12.94 -11.22 13.23
CA ILE A 149 -13.27 -12.04 12.07
C ILE A 149 -12.60 -13.41 12.16
N ILE A 150 -11.32 -13.49 12.53
CA ILE A 150 -10.63 -14.78 12.70
C ILE A 150 -11.26 -15.63 13.79
N SER A 151 -11.75 -15.03 14.86
CA SER A 151 -12.44 -15.72 15.94
C SER A 151 -13.74 -16.40 15.48
N ILE A 152 -14.43 -15.81 14.50
CA ILE A 152 -15.70 -16.33 13.97
C ILE A 152 -15.47 -17.32 12.84
N VAL A 153 -14.58 -16.99 11.90
CA VAL A 153 -14.35 -17.77 10.67
C VAL A 153 -13.42 -18.95 10.90
N GLY A 154 -12.54 -18.85 11.90
CA GLY A 154 -11.55 -19.86 12.22
C GLY A 154 -10.14 -19.50 11.73
N GLN A 155 -9.18 -20.42 11.98
CA GLN A 155 -7.78 -20.25 11.70
C GLN A 155 -7.41 -20.91 10.37
N GLY A 156 -6.57 -20.24 9.58
CA GLY A 156 -6.05 -20.79 8.34
C GLY A 156 -5.36 -19.73 7.48
N LEU A 157 -4.40 -20.14 6.69
CA LEU A 157 -3.62 -19.23 5.84
C LEU A 157 -4.53 -18.41 4.90
N TRP A 158 -5.48 -19.08 4.25
CA TRP A 158 -6.44 -18.43 3.35
C TRP A 158 -7.40 -17.48 4.08
N VAL A 159 -7.81 -17.84 5.30
CA VAL A 159 -8.64 -16.96 6.13
C VAL A 159 -7.88 -15.68 6.44
N VAL A 160 -6.61 -15.79 6.85
CA VAL A 160 -5.75 -14.62 7.09
C VAL A 160 -5.62 -13.75 5.84
N CYS A 161 -5.37 -14.34 4.66
CA CYS A 161 -5.31 -13.59 3.40
C CYS A 161 -6.61 -12.83 3.12
N MET A 162 -7.76 -13.48 3.28
CA MET A 162 -9.06 -12.86 3.02
C MET A 162 -9.37 -11.74 4.01
N VAL A 163 -9.12 -11.96 5.30
CA VAL A 163 -9.37 -10.95 6.33
C VAL A 163 -8.49 -9.73 6.12
N LEU A 164 -7.20 -9.92 5.84
CA LEU A 164 -6.29 -8.81 5.53
C LEU A 164 -6.69 -8.09 4.25
N SER A 165 -7.17 -8.80 3.23
CA SER A 165 -7.71 -8.18 2.02
C SER A 165 -8.87 -7.24 2.35
N VAL A 166 -9.82 -7.70 3.16
CA VAL A 166 -10.97 -6.91 3.60
C VAL A 166 -10.54 -5.65 4.34
N LEU A 167 -9.50 -5.73 5.17
CA LEU A 167 -8.97 -4.57 5.91
C LEU A 167 -8.27 -3.53 5.01
N VAL A 168 -7.74 -3.95 3.87
CA VAL A 168 -7.11 -3.04 2.89
C VAL A 168 -8.16 -2.29 2.07
N VAL A 169 -9.31 -2.92 1.78
CA VAL A 169 -10.38 -2.37 0.93
C VAL A 169 -10.76 -0.93 1.27
N PRO A 170 -11.05 -0.54 2.52
CA PRO A 170 -11.51 0.81 2.83
C PRO A 170 -10.50 1.91 2.46
N SER A 171 -9.22 1.66 2.73
CA SER A 171 -8.14 2.62 2.42
C SER A 171 -7.98 2.83 0.92
N VAL A 172 -7.98 1.73 0.16
CA VAL A 172 -7.88 1.76 -1.31
C VAL A 172 -9.14 2.38 -1.92
N ALA A 173 -10.33 2.00 -1.44
CA ALA A 173 -11.59 2.53 -1.94
C ALA A 173 -11.67 4.06 -1.77
N ARG A 174 -11.26 4.58 -0.62
CA ARG A 174 -11.22 6.03 -0.37
C ARG A 174 -10.26 6.76 -1.33
N LEU A 175 -9.06 6.20 -1.54
CA LEU A 175 -8.08 6.77 -2.46
C LEU A 175 -8.58 6.73 -3.90
N ALA A 176 -9.06 5.57 -4.35
CA ALA A 176 -9.59 5.38 -5.70
C ALA A 176 -10.80 6.30 -5.96
N ARG A 177 -11.71 6.46 -4.97
CA ARG A 177 -12.83 7.39 -5.05
C ARG A 177 -12.38 8.83 -5.26
N ALA A 178 -11.42 9.31 -4.46
CA ALA A 178 -10.90 10.68 -4.58
C ALA A 178 -10.28 10.93 -5.96
N ILE A 179 -9.47 10.00 -6.46
CA ILE A 179 -8.88 10.05 -7.78
C ILE A 179 -9.97 10.04 -8.86
N THR A 180 -10.94 9.15 -8.76
CA THR A 180 -12.04 9.04 -9.74
C THR A 180 -12.85 10.33 -9.85
N ILE A 181 -13.19 10.97 -8.73
CA ILE A 181 -13.89 12.25 -8.72
C ILE A 181 -13.06 13.31 -9.45
N ALA A 182 -11.77 13.46 -9.10
CA ALA A 182 -10.89 14.45 -9.72
C ALA A 182 -10.73 14.24 -11.23
N PHE A 183 -10.65 12.98 -11.69
CA PHE A 183 -10.56 12.68 -13.13
C PHE A 183 -11.90 12.83 -13.86
N SER A 184 -13.02 12.52 -13.21
CA SER A 184 -14.35 12.61 -13.83
C SER A 184 -14.78 14.06 -14.18
N GLU A 185 -14.13 15.05 -13.58
CA GLU A 185 -14.38 16.49 -13.78
C GLU A 185 -13.47 17.11 -14.85
N ARG A 186 -12.55 16.36 -15.45
CA ARG A 186 -11.66 16.88 -16.48
C ARG A 186 -12.36 17.09 -17.81
N GLU A 187 -11.91 18.09 -18.56
CA GLU A 187 -12.49 18.53 -19.85
C GLU A 187 -12.58 17.41 -20.89
N PHE A 188 -11.59 16.53 -20.96
CA PHE A 188 -11.61 15.42 -21.91
C PHE A 188 -12.73 14.40 -21.60
N VAL A 189 -13.11 14.23 -20.33
CA VAL A 189 -14.24 13.37 -19.93
C VAL A 189 -15.56 14.01 -20.36
N ALA A 190 -15.68 15.33 -20.18
CA ALA A 190 -16.84 16.09 -20.64
C ALA A 190 -16.98 15.99 -22.18
N ALA A 191 -15.89 16.17 -22.92
CA ALA A 191 -15.87 16.02 -24.37
C ALA A 191 -16.28 14.60 -24.82
N ALA A 192 -15.74 13.55 -24.17
CA ALA A 192 -16.12 12.18 -24.47
C ALA A 192 -17.61 11.90 -24.27
N ARG A 193 -18.20 12.46 -23.21
CA ARG A 193 -19.66 12.34 -22.97
C ARG A 193 -20.49 13.06 -24.02
N LEU A 194 -20.06 14.24 -24.45
CA LEU A 194 -20.73 14.98 -25.55
C LEU A 194 -20.70 14.20 -26.87
N LEU A 195 -19.66 13.40 -27.11
CA LEU A 195 -19.54 12.52 -28.26
C LEU A 195 -20.31 11.18 -28.09
N GLY A 196 -21.11 11.03 -27.02
CA GLY A 196 -21.97 9.88 -26.81
C GLY A 196 -21.28 8.68 -26.13
N ALA A 197 -20.13 8.87 -25.49
CA ALA A 197 -19.48 7.79 -24.74
C ALA A 197 -20.35 7.32 -23.55
N THR A 198 -20.57 6.03 -23.46
CA THR A 198 -21.30 5.43 -22.33
C THR A 198 -20.46 5.46 -21.06
N ASN A 199 -21.11 5.43 -19.88
CA ASN A 199 -20.44 5.42 -18.59
C ASN A 199 -19.37 4.31 -18.50
N ARG A 200 -19.64 3.12 -19.02
CA ARG A 200 -18.66 2.01 -19.04
C ARG A 200 -17.43 2.34 -19.87
N ARG A 201 -17.58 3.02 -21.01
CA ARG A 201 -16.45 3.39 -21.88
C ARG A 201 -15.61 4.52 -21.29
N VAL A 202 -16.19 5.35 -20.44
CA VAL A 202 -15.46 6.41 -19.74
C VAL A 202 -14.73 5.90 -18.51
N MET A 203 -15.19 4.79 -17.90
CA MET A 203 -14.57 4.19 -16.70
C MET A 203 -13.38 3.25 -17.02
N VAL A 204 -13.26 2.79 -18.25
CA VAL A 204 -12.21 1.89 -18.75
C VAL A 204 -11.31 2.63 -19.74
#